data_12f23a3ca999f586dafdefae1ecc05e8
#
_entry.id   12f23a3ca999f586dafdefae1ecc05e8
#
_cell.length_a   1.000
_cell.length_b   1.000
_cell.length_c   1.000
_cell.angle_alpha   90.00
_cell.angle_beta   90.00
_cell.angle_gamma   90.00
#
_symmetry.space_group_name_H-M   'P 1'
#
loop_
_entity.id
_entity.type
_entity.pdbx_description
1 polymer ?
#
loop_
_entity_poly.entity_id
_entity_poly.type
_entity_poly.pdbx_seq_one_letter_code
_entity_poly.pdbx_strand_id
1 'polypeptide(L)'
;MPIRARDFTVYVNGYRVTPSRWSGNRIPVMEGTTYGIIHGEIVILPAYRASKENMGIEIKVKGVTVRRELFDIASWGKAATRIRGEIHADFLPLTSDRSGFIEDSAEYGLFLKGMERIIADVRKAYNRLASERENRRVSRALKEALQRVHQALSLNPELSPFGVVPFSERGKQGAGETAVEVGSETKEPDQIKMEEVEEGNGLDSDEVDSATAADEDKTQKERKPSLRIATPNAVVKRLKFGDAGVTCCLDHLGEEGPECMTEGTIIYINRDHPLYKRESKKREAHILNIARLITQEVSLMKDPANPREAYNRQSKLLRDAFMERDD
;
A
#
# COMPACT_ATOMS: atom_id res chain seq x y z
N MET A 1 -3.73 33.23 21.51
CA MET A 1 -4.89 32.76 22.29
C MET A 1 -5.68 31.76 21.49
N PRO A 2 -5.89 30.55 21.95
CA PRO A 2 -6.71 29.59 21.20
C PRO A 2 -8.17 29.99 21.32
N ILE A 3 -8.74 30.43 20.22
CA ILE A 3 -10.16 30.76 20.12
C ILE A 3 -10.93 29.47 19.93
N ARG A 4 -11.64 29.02 20.97
CA ARG A 4 -12.61 27.90 20.80
C ARG A 4 -13.86 28.48 20.16
N ALA A 5 -14.19 28.03 18.96
CA ALA A 5 -15.27 28.55 18.11
C ALA A 5 -16.70 28.29 18.65
N ARG A 6 -16.88 27.85 19.91
CA ARG A 6 -18.21 27.50 20.44
C ARG A 6 -18.85 28.64 21.24
N ASP A 7 -18.05 29.54 21.84
CA ASP A 7 -18.58 30.48 22.83
C ASP A 7 -18.58 31.94 22.38
N PHE A 8 -17.78 32.31 21.38
CA PHE A 8 -17.72 33.67 20.87
C PHE A 8 -17.11 33.76 19.47
N THR A 9 -17.47 34.80 18.74
CA THR A 9 -16.92 35.10 17.40
C THR A 9 -16.00 36.32 17.51
N VAL A 10 -14.78 36.21 17.01
CA VAL A 10 -13.83 37.32 16.98
C VAL A 10 -13.78 37.91 15.58
N TYR A 11 -13.81 39.22 15.51
CA TYR A 11 -13.59 39.99 14.29
C TYR A 11 -12.33 40.83 14.44
N VAL A 12 -11.49 40.91 13.44
CA VAL A 12 -10.35 41.80 13.33
C VAL A 12 -10.50 42.60 12.04
N ASN A 13 -10.58 43.92 12.17
CA ASN A 13 -10.84 44.82 11.03
C ASN A 13 -12.07 44.46 10.21
N GLY A 14 -13.15 43.98 10.86
CA GLY A 14 -14.40 43.55 10.18
C GLY A 14 -14.36 42.14 9.63
N TYR A 15 -13.21 41.47 9.60
CA TYR A 15 -13.09 40.08 9.13
C TYR A 15 -13.23 39.09 10.28
N ARG A 16 -14.09 38.09 10.09
CA ARG A 16 -14.27 37.02 11.07
C ARG A 16 -13.01 36.15 11.15
N VAL A 17 -12.43 36.04 12.35
CA VAL A 17 -11.32 35.14 12.62
C VAL A 17 -11.88 33.72 12.84
N THR A 18 -11.50 32.80 11.99
CA THR A 18 -11.82 31.37 12.14
C THR A 18 -10.59 30.63 12.69
N PRO A 19 -10.78 29.67 13.62
CA PRO A 19 -9.68 28.84 14.08
C PRO A 19 -9.01 28.14 12.90
N SER A 20 -7.69 28.24 12.82
CA SER A 20 -6.92 27.49 11.83
C SER A 20 -7.02 26.00 12.16
N ARG A 21 -7.67 25.24 11.29
CA ARG A 21 -7.68 23.77 11.40
C ARG A 21 -6.73 23.19 10.39
N TRP A 22 -5.86 22.29 10.85
CA TRP A 22 -5.02 21.54 9.95
C TRP A 22 -5.86 20.54 9.16
N SER A 23 -5.69 20.51 7.86
CA SER A 23 -6.32 19.50 7.01
C SER A 23 -5.32 18.36 6.77
N GLY A 24 -5.73 17.13 7.08
CA GLY A 24 -4.88 15.95 6.95
C GLY A 24 -5.52 14.73 7.57
N ASN A 25 -4.74 13.66 7.69
CA ASN A 25 -5.17 12.46 8.40
C ASN A 25 -5.05 12.72 9.90
N ARG A 26 -6.16 12.62 10.63
CA ARG A 26 -6.27 12.88 12.06
C ARG A 26 -6.16 11.59 12.83
N ILE A 27 -5.29 11.60 13.83
CA ILE A 27 -5.08 10.51 14.76
C ILE A 27 -5.54 11.00 16.13
N PRO A 28 -6.68 10.54 16.63
CA PRO A 28 -7.10 10.84 17.99
C PRO A 28 -6.14 10.20 18.98
N VAL A 29 -5.83 10.89 20.04
CA VAL A 29 -4.93 10.44 21.09
C VAL A 29 -5.70 10.38 22.40
N MET A 30 -5.61 9.27 23.11
CA MET A 30 -6.09 9.10 24.47
C MET A 30 -5.21 8.07 25.18
N GLU A 31 -4.43 8.51 26.14
CA GLU A 31 -3.53 7.66 26.92
C GLU A 31 -3.71 7.93 28.41
N GLY A 32 -4.00 6.91 29.17
CA GLY A 32 -4.17 6.99 30.62
C GLY A 32 -2.84 6.88 31.35
N THR A 33 -2.64 7.73 32.35
CA THR A 33 -1.53 7.63 33.30
C THR A 33 -2.08 7.60 34.72
N THR A 34 -1.22 7.27 35.71
CA THR A 34 -1.61 7.30 37.14
C THR A 34 -1.95 8.70 37.65
N TYR A 35 -1.49 9.76 36.98
CA TYR A 35 -1.75 11.16 37.35
C TYR A 35 -2.86 11.83 36.55
N GLY A 36 -3.26 11.23 35.41
CA GLY A 36 -4.30 11.81 34.57
C GLY A 36 -4.27 11.27 33.15
N ILE A 37 -5.02 11.90 32.28
CA ILE A 37 -5.19 11.48 30.90
C ILE A 37 -4.43 12.44 29.96
N ILE A 38 -3.65 11.87 29.06
CA ILE A 38 -3.08 12.55 27.90
C ILE A 38 -4.10 12.41 26.78
N HIS A 39 -4.65 13.51 26.27
CA HIS A 39 -5.63 13.46 25.20
C HIS A 39 -5.44 14.58 24.18
N GLY A 40 -5.92 14.35 22.96
CA GLY A 40 -5.81 15.36 21.90
C GLY A 40 -5.89 14.76 20.50
N GLU A 41 -5.26 15.44 19.56
CA GLU A 41 -5.16 14.92 18.20
C GLU A 41 -3.79 15.24 17.56
N ILE A 42 -3.30 14.31 16.76
CA ILE A 42 -2.13 14.51 15.91
C ILE A 42 -2.57 14.40 14.45
N VAL A 43 -2.12 15.31 13.61
CA VAL A 43 -2.51 15.42 12.21
C VAL A 43 -1.30 15.22 11.32
N ILE A 44 -1.41 14.27 10.36
CA ILE A 44 -0.44 14.05 9.30
C ILE A 44 -0.88 14.86 8.08
N LEU A 45 -0.18 15.97 7.81
CA LEU A 45 -0.47 16.82 6.67
C LEU A 45 -0.16 16.14 5.34
N PRO A 46 -0.89 16.46 4.26
CA PRO A 46 -0.49 16.06 2.91
C PRO A 46 0.86 16.71 2.54
N ALA A 47 1.62 16.06 1.63
CA ALA A 47 2.98 16.47 1.30
C ALA A 47 3.08 17.91 0.76
N TYR A 48 2.07 18.38 0.03
CA TYR A 48 2.03 19.76 -0.51
C TYR A 48 1.78 20.84 0.55
N ARG A 49 1.41 20.46 1.78
CA ARG A 49 1.25 21.35 2.94
C ARG A 49 2.36 21.19 3.98
N ALA A 50 3.40 20.44 3.65
CA ALA A 50 4.56 20.32 4.53
C ALA A 50 5.25 21.67 4.68
N SER A 51 5.50 22.08 5.92
CA SER A 51 6.18 23.33 6.25
C SER A 51 7.04 23.14 7.50
N LYS A 52 8.15 23.86 7.58
CA LYS A 52 8.94 23.91 8.81
C LYS A 52 8.30 24.80 9.87
N GLU A 53 7.46 25.75 9.43
CA GLU A 53 6.73 26.60 10.34
C GLU A 53 5.70 25.80 11.13
N ASN A 54 5.64 26.06 12.40
CA ASN A 54 4.68 25.43 13.32
C ASN A 54 4.71 23.90 13.33
N MET A 55 5.82 23.25 12.93
CA MET A 55 5.94 21.80 13.03
C MET A 55 6.04 21.36 14.50
N GLY A 56 5.53 20.15 14.79
CA GLY A 56 5.54 19.56 16.11
C GLY A 56 4.19 19.55 16.80
N ILE A 57 4.20 19.19 18.06
CA ILE A 57 3.04 18.96 18.90
C ILE A 57 2.97 20.02 19.98
N GLU A 58 1.87 20.74 20.06
CA GLU A 58 1.58 21.69 21.12
C GLU A 58 1.12 20.94 22.37
N ILE A 59 1.81 21.19 23.49
CA ILE A 59 1.44 20.65 24.80
C ILE A 59 0.64 21.72 25.52
N LYS A 60 -0.58 21.34 25.89
CA LYS A 60 -1.54 22.24 26.55
C LYS A 60 -1.85 21.76 27.96
N VAL A 61 -1.90 22.73 28.87
CA VAL A 61 -2.38 22.51 30.23
C VAL A 61 -3.57 23.44 30.45
N LYS A 62 -4.72 22.90 30.85
CA LYS A 62 -5.98 23.63 31.04
C LYS A 62 -6.37 24.51 29.83
N GLY A 63 -6.09 23.95 28.63
CA GLY A 63 -6.40 24.61 27.36
C GLY A 63 -5.41 25.69 26.89
N VAL A 64 -4.35 26.00 27.65
CA VAL A 64 -3.30 26.93 27.27
C VAL A 64 -2.09 26.19 26.74
N THR A 65 -1.58 26.60 25.57
CA THR A 65 -0.33 26.04 25.02
C THR A 65 0.84 26.54 25.87
N VAL A 66 1.56 25.60 26.48
CA VAL A 66 2.76 25.90 27.30
C VAL A 66 4.01 25.76 26.43
N ARG A 67 4.14 24.69 25.69
CA ARG A 67 5.32 24.42 24.87
C ARG A 67 4.94 23.63 23.60
N ARG A 68 5.73 23.77 22.55
CA ARG A 68 5.65 22.96 21.35
C ARG A 68 6.91 22.11 21.27
N GLU A 69 6.74 20.81 21.09
CA GLU A 69 7.85 19.85 21.02
C GLU A 69 7.78 18.94 19.80
N LEU A 70 8.94 18.46 19.40
CA LEU A 70 9.09 17.52 18.30
C LEU A 70 9.23 16.08 18.79
N PHE A 71 9.64 15.88 20.03
CA PHE A 71 9.95 14.57 20.57
C PHE A 71 10.88 13.80 19.59
N ASP A 72 10.71 12.48 19.44
CA ASP A 72 11.47 11.67 18.48
C ASP A 72 11.10 12.00 17.00
N ILE A 73 10.03 12.73 16.75
CA ILE A 73 9.63 13.13 15.38
C ILE A 73 10.75 13.91 14.68
N ALA A 74 11.61 14.60 15.42
CA ALA A 74 12.77 15.30 14.86
C ALA A 74 13.66 14.39 14.02
N SER A 75 13.81 13.11 14.41
CA SER A 75 14.61 12.11 13.71
C SER A 75 14.01 11.67 12.34
N TRP A 76 12.74 11.99 12.07
CA TRP A 76 12.02 11.55 10.86
C TRP A 76 12.35 12.38 9.60
N GLY A 77 13.25 13.35 9.70
CA GLY A 77 13.69 14.15 8.57
C GLY A 77 12.53 14.90 7.91
N LYS A 78 12.35 14.72 6.60
CA LYS A 78 11.26 15.40 5.85
C LYS A 78 9.85 15.02 6.34
N ALA A 79 9.67 13.87 6.96
CA ALA A 79 8.38 13.47 7.50
C ALA A 79 7.95 14.35 8.68
N ALA A 80 8.89 14.82 9.49
CA ALA A 80 8.64 15.72 10.63
C ALA A 80 7.86 16.99 10.23
N THR A 81 8.17 17.55 9.05
CA THR A 81 7.51 18.78 8.55
C THR A 81 6.01 18.61 8.27
N ARG A 82 5.51 17.38 8.27
CA ARG A 82 4.11 17.02 8.03
C ARG A 82 3.32 16.78 9.31
N ILE A 83 3.98 16.72 10.46
CA ILE A 83 3.32 16.40 11.73
C ILE A 83 2.93 17.68 12.44
N ARG A 84 1.67 17.74 12.85
CA ARG A 84 1.10 18.79 13.71
C ARG A 84 0.25 18.09 14.75
N GLY A 85 0.13 18.69 15.90
CA GLY A 85 -0.74 18.14 16.92
C GLY A 85 -0.99 19.10 18.06
N GLU A 86 -2.03 18.81 18.80
CA GLU A 86 -2.29 19.39 20.12
C GLU A 86 -2.62 18.28 21.10
N ILE A 87 -1.91 18.30 22.22
CA ILE A 87 -2.05 17.33 23.30
C ILE A 87 -2.34 18.08 24.59
N HIS A 88 -3.35 17.65 25.28
CA HIS A 88 -3.74 18.14 26.59
C HIS A 88 -3.25 17.17 27.66
N ALA A 89 -2.54 17.69 28.66
CA ALA A 89 -2.04 16.94 29.81
C ALA A 89 -2.16 17.83 31.07
N ASP A 90 -3.37 17.97 31.57
CA ASP A 90 -3.72 18.94 32.63
C ASP A 90 -3.10 18.61 34.00
N PHE A 91 -2.53 17.44 34.13
CA PHE A 91 -1.84 16.98 35.34
C PHE A 91 -0.38 17.43 35.42
N LEU A 92 0.18 17.96 34.32
CA LEU A 92 1.58 18.39 34.30
C LEU A 92 1.83 19.59 35.21
N PRO A 93 2.84 19.50 36.10
CA PRO A 93 3.22 20.63 36.94
C PRO A 93 3.98 21.67 36.11
N LEU A 94 3.59 22.92 36.28
CA LEU A 94 4.17 24.06 35.58
C LEU A 94 5.20 24.76 36.46
N THR A 95 6.19 25.40 35.83
CA THR A 95 7.08 26.34 36.47
C THR A 95 6.31 27.57 37.00
N SER A 96 6.86 28.27 37.95
CA SER A 96 6.19 29.43 38.61
C SER A 96 5.78 30.53 37.65
N ASP A 97 6.55 30.74 36.59
CA ASP A 97 6.29 31.66 35.48
C ASP A 97 5.37 31.07 34.38
N ARG A 98 4.99 29.79 34.50
CA ARG A 98 4.16 29.05 33.56
C ARG A 98 4.74 28.97 32.15
N SER A 99 6.04 29.18 31.97
CA SER A 99 6.71 29.09 30.67
C SER A 99 7.16 27.66 30.30
N GLY A 100 7.14 26.74 31.26
CA GLY A 100 7.60 25.36 31.05
C GLY A 100 7.03 24.40 32.09
N PHE A 101 7.57 23.20 32.08
CA PHE A 101 7.21 22.09 32.97
C PHE A 101 8.30 21.85 34.01
N ILE A 102 7.92 21.31 35.16
CA ILE A 102 8.88 20.82 36.16
C ILE A 102 9.34 19.42 35.66
N GLU A 103 10.47 19.40 34.94
CA GLU A 103 10.94 18.21 34.20
C GLU A 103 11.39 17.08 35.11
N ASP A 104 11.84 17.39 36.36
CA ASP A 104 12.25 16.38 37.33
C ASP A 104 11.07 15.71 38.06
N SER A 105 9.84 16.08 37.71
CA SER A 105 8.65 15.52 38.34
C SER A 105 8.32 14.11 37.84
N ALA A 106 7.73 13.29 38.72
CA ALA A 106 7.26 11.95 38.33
C ALA A 106 6.16 12.01 37.25
N GLU A 107 5.31 13.02 37.31
CA GLU A 107 4.26 13.32 36.35
C GLU A 107 4.83 13.54 34.94
N TYR A 108 5.88 14.37 34.83
CA TYR A 108 6.53 14.65 33.56
C TYR A 108 7.23 13.40 33.00
N GLY A 109 7.87 12.61 33.86
CA GLY A 109 8.48 11.33 33.47
C GLY A 109 7.47 10.34 32.88
N LEU A 110 6.26 10.24 33.47
CA LEU A 110 5.19 9.40 32.94
C LEU A 110 4.55 9.97 31.67
N PHE A 111 4.45 11.28 31.58
CA PHE A 111 4.03 11.96 30.35
C PHE A 111 4.96 11.64 29.19
N LEU A 112 6.27 11.70 29.34
CA LEU A 112 7.23 11.36 28.30
C LEU A 112 7.08 9.92 27.84
N LYS A 113 6.94 8.95 28.76
CA LYS A 113 6.68 7.52 28.41
C LYS A 113 5.37 7.35 27.65
N GLY A 114 4.33 8.09 28.00
CA GLY A 114 3.07 8.11 27.27
C GLY A 114 3.25 8.67 25.86
N MET A 115 3.99 9.76 25.71
CA MET A 115 4.27 10.37 24.41
C MET A 115 5.12 9.47 23.52
N GLU A 116 6.09 8.71 24.05
CA GLU A 116 6.86 7.72 23.27
C GLU A 116 5.93 6.70 22.60
N ARG A 117 4.95 6.14 23.33
CA ARG A 117 3.96 5.21 22.79
C ARG A 117 3.09 5.85 21.72
N ILE A 118 2.56 7.04 22.00
CA ILE A 118 1.73 7.81 21.06
C ILE A 118 2.51 8.07 19.77
N ILE A 119 3.77 8.49 19.86
CA ILE A 119 4.60 8.79 18.68
C ILE A 119 4.95 7.52 17.89
N ALA A 120 5.17 6.40 18.56
CA ALA A 120 5.35 5.10 17.89
C ALA A 120 4.11 4.73 17.06
N ASP A 121 2.91 4.96 17.56
CA ASP A 121 1.67 4.70 16.83
C ASP A 121 1.44 5.69 15.68
N VAL A 122 1.78 6.95 15.87
CA VAL A 122 1.79 7.96 14.77
C VAL A 122 2.77 7.53 13.67
N ARG A 123 3.94 6.98 14.01
CA ARG A 123 4.91 6.48 13.05
C ARG A 123 4.36 5.31 12.23
N LYS A 124 3.69 4.36 12.89
CA LYS A 124 3.00 3.25 12.21
C LYS A 124 1.94 3.77 11.24
N ALA A 125 1.09 4.70 11.69
CA ALA A 125 0.07 5.31 10.85
C ALA A 125 0.68 6.09 9.66
N TYR A 126 1.77 6.83 9.87
CA TYR A 126 2.50 7.51 8.81
C TYR A 126 3.03 6.54 7.74
N ASN A 127 3.67 5.46 8.17
CA ASN A 127 4.21 4.43 7.29
C ASN A 127 3.09 3.73 6.50
N ARG A 128 1.96 3.41 7.14
CA ARG A 128 0.79 2.85 6.48
C ARG A 128 0.26 3.78 5.37
N LEU A 129 0.11 5.07 5.66
CA LEU A 129 -0.32 6.05 4.66
C LEU A 129 0.67 6.21 3.50
N ALA A 130 1.98 6.08 3.76
CA ALA A 130 3.01 6.10 2.73
C ALA A 130 2.89 4.87 1.82
N SER A 131 2.76 3.67 2.41
CA SER A 131 2.58 2.41 1.69
C SER A 131 1.31 2.40 0.84
N GLU A 132 0.18 2.87 1.38
CA GLU A 132 -1.07 2.96 0.62
C GLU A 132 -0.96 3.87 -0.62
N ARG A 133 -0.25 5.01 -0.50
CA ARG A 133 -0.02 5.91 -1.63
C ARG A 133 0.86 5.27 -2.69
N GLU A 134 1.92 4.60 -2.26
CA GLU A 134 2.79 3.86 -3.16
C GLU A 134 2.03 2.76 -3.88
N ASN A 135 1.25 1.96 -3.15
CA ASN A 135 0.44 0.90 -3.71
C ASN A 135 -0.60 1.42 -4.70
N ARG A 136 -1.24 2.56 -4.44
CA ARG A 136 -2.15 3.23 -5.40
C ARG A 136 -1.41 3.66 -6.68
N ARG A 137 -0.17 4.18 -6.55
CA ARG A 137 0.66 4.55 -7.70
C ARG A 137 1.04 3.32 -8.53
N VAL A 138 1.53 2.28 -7.87
CA VAL A 138 1.88 0.99 -8.48
C VAL A 138 0.66 0.37 -9.16
N SER A 139 -0.50 0.35 -8.48
CA SER A 139 -1.74 -0.18 -9.02
C SER A 139 -2.20 0.54 -10.29
N ARG A 140 -2.02 1.88 -10.38
CA ARG A 140 -2.33 2.65 -11.59
C ARG A 140 -1.38 2.31 -12.72
N ALA A 141 -0.07 2.25 -12.45
CA ALA A 141 0.94 1.91 -13.44
C ALA A 141 0.73 0.47 -13.99
N LEU A 142 0.44 -0.48 -13.10
CA LEU A 142 0.11 -1.85 -13.49
C LEU A 142 -1.15 -1.90 -14.35
N LYS A 143 -2.21 -1.18 -13.97
CA LYS A 143 -3.45 -1.12 -14.76
C LYS A 143 -3.18 -0.62 -16.18
N GLU A 144 -2.44 0.48 -16.30
CA GLU A 144 -2.11 1.06 -17.59
C GLU A 144 -1.23 0.15 -18.45
N ALA A 145 -0.20 -0.46 -17.83
CA ALA A 145 0.65 -1.44 -18.52
C ALA A 145 -0.16 -2.64 -19.03
N LEU A 146 -1.05 -3.20 -18.19
CA LEU A 146 -1.94 -4.31 -18.58
C LEU A 146 -2.89 -3.92 -19.70
N GLN A 147 -3.45 -2.71 -19.71
CA GLN A 147 -4.31 -2.23 -20.80
C GLN A 147 -3.55 -2.15 -22.13
N ARG A 148 -2.32 -1.61 -22.12
CA ARG A 148 -1.47 -1.53 -23.32
C ARG A 148 -1.09 -2.93 -23.84
N VAL A 149 -0.69 -3.83 -22.94
CA VAL A 149 -0.35 -5.23 -23.30
C VAL A 149 -1.58 -5.98 -23.83
N HIS A 150 -2.74 -5.79 -23.21
CA HIS A 150 -3.98 -6.38 -23.71
C HIS A 150 -4.31 -5.90 -25.13
N GLN A 151 -4.16 -4.62 -25.41
CA GLN A 151 -4.37 -4.05 -26.73
C GLN A 151 -3.39 -4.64 -27.75
N ALA A 152 -2.10 -4.77 -27.40
CA ALA A 152 -1.10 -5.39 -28.26
C ALA A 152 -1.41 -6.86 -28.55
N LEU A 153 -1.87 -7.61 -27.54
CA LEU A 153 -2.29 -9.01 -27.73
C LEU A 153 -3.57 -9.14 -28.55
N SER A 154 -4.48 -8.19 -28.47
CA SER A 154 -5.68 -8.15 -29.32
C SER A 154 -5.34 -7.91 -30.80
N LEU A 155 -4.25 -7.18 -31.07
CA LEU A 155 -3.71 -7.01 -32.43
C LEU A 155 -2.91 -8.20 -32.91
N ASN A 156 -2.41 -9.04 -31.99
CA ASN A 156 -1.57 -10.21 -32.26
C ASN A 156 -2.11 -11.44 -31.53
N PRO A 157 -3.30 -11.95 -31.89
CA PRO A 157 -3.92 -13.07 -31.17
C PRO A 157 -3.07 -14.33 -31.22
N GLU A 158 -2.22 -14.48 -32.26
CA GLU A 158 -1.27 -15.58 -32.37
C GLU A 158 -0.18 -15.58 -31.29
N LEU A 159 0.06 -14.45 -30.63
CA LEU A 159 1.02 -14.33 -29.53
C LEU A 159 0.39 -14.54 -28.15
N SER A 160 -0.93 -14.73 -28.07
CA SER A 160 -1.60 -15.02 -26.80
C SER A 160 -1.16 -16.38 -26.25
N PRO A 161 -0.82 -16.49 -24.95
CA PRO A 161 -0.43 -17.74 -24.32
C PRO A 161 -1.58 -18.78 -24.25
N PHE A 162 -2.82 -18.35 -24.44
CA PHE A 162 -4.04 -19.18 -24.29
C PHE A 162 -4.71 -19.52 -25.63
N GLY A 163 -3.99 -19.37 -26.75
CA GLY A 163 -4.55 -19.60 -28.07
C GLY A 163 -5.36 -18.41 -28.64
N VAL A 164 -6.03 -18.64 -29.76
CA VAL A 164 -6.77 -17.58 -30.48
C VAL A 164 -7.91 -17.09 -29.58
N VAL A 165 -7.91 -15.81 -29.26
CA VAL A 165 -9.08 -15.15 -28.66
C VAL A 165 -10.22 -15.27 -29.66
N PRO A 166 -11.39 -15.89 -29.34
CA PRO A 166 -12.50 -15.90 -30.24
C PRO A 166 -12.92 -14.47 -30.51
N PHE A 167 -12.94 -14.08 -31.78
CA PHE A 167 -13.57 -12.84 -32.20
C PHE A 167 -15.03 -12.91 -31.78
N SER A 168 -15.44 -12.06 -30.85
CA SER A 168 -16.85 -11.81 -30.62
C SER A 168 -17.41 -11.27 -31.93
N GLU A 169 -18.27 -12.06 -32.58
CA GLU A 169 -18.97 -11.66 -33.77
C GLU A 169 -19.62 -10.27 -33.57
N ARG A 170 -19.28 -9.38 -34.47
CA ARG A 170 -19.90 -8.06 -34.59
C ARG A 170 -21.37 -8.24 -34.98
N GLY A 171 -22.23 -8.35 -34.00
CA GLY A 171 -23.68 -8.51 -34.21
C GLY A 171 -24.49 -8.17 -33.00
N LYS A 172 -24.59 -6.89 -32.69
CA LYS A 172 -25.77 -6.08 -32.35
C LYS A 172 -25.36 -4.85 -31.54
N GLN A 173 -25.77 -3.69 -32.07
CA GLN A 173 -25.75 -2.40 -31.40
C GLN A 173 -26.28 -2.50 -29.96
N GLY A 174 -25.45 -2.13 -29.03
CA GLY A 174 -25.77 -1.95 -27.64
C GLY A 174 -24.51 -1.42 -26.97
N ALA A 175 -24.53 -0.16 -26.56
CA ALA A 175 -23.49 0.45 -25.77
C ALA A 175 -23.21 -0.42 -24.55
N GLY A 176 -22.05 -1.10 -24.57
CA GLY A 176 -21.54 -1.91 -23.49
C GLY A 176 -20.05 -1.67 -23.43
N GLU A 177 -19.64 -0.88 -22.48
CA GLU A 177 -18.27 -0.71 -22.06
C GLU A 177 -17.60 -2.09 -22.02
N THR A 178 -16.52 -2.27 -22.80
CA THR A 178 -15.61 -3.39 -22.61
C THR A 178 -14.96 -3.22 -21.24
N ALA A 179 -15.63 -3.75 -20.25
CA ALA A 179 -15.19 -3.75 -18.89
C ALA A 179 -13.89 -4.55 -18.79
N VAL A 180 -12.77 -3.85 -18.72
CA VAL A 180 -11.62 -4.35 -17.99
C VAL A 180 -12.11 -4.44 -16.54
N GLU A 181 -12.72 -5.57 -16.17
CA GLU A 181 -13.00 -5.87 -14.77
C GLU A 181 -11.68 -5.94 -14.04
N VAL A 182 -11.27 -4.79 -13.58
CA VAL A 182 -10.25 -4.66 -12.55
C VAL A 182 -10.95 -5.08 -11.27
N GLY A 183 -10.93 -6.37 -10.99
CA GLY A 183 -11.32 -6.89 -9.70
C GLY A 183 -10.41 -6.30 -8.63
N SER A 184 -10.79 -5.13 -8.14
CA SER A 184 -10.28 -4.56 -6.91
C SER A 184 -11.02 -5.26 -5.79
N GLU A 185 -10.63 -6.48 -5.47
CA GLU A 185 -10.87 -7.03 -4.15
C GLU A 185 -9.90 -6.38 -3.17
N THR A 186 -10.16 -5.14 -2.81
CA THR A 186 -9.83 -4.64 -1.49
C THR A 186 -10.81 -5.31 -0.54
N LYS A 187 -10.47 -6.53 -0.09
CA LYS A 187 -11.05 -7.01 1.16
C LYS A 187 -10.58 -6.05 2.24
N GLU A 188 -11.53 -5.33 2.81
CA GLU A 188 -11.37 -4.76 4.15
C GLU A 188 -10.88 -5.88 5.06
N PRO A 189 -10.00 -5.61 6.04
CA PRO A 189 -9.53 -6.64 6.95
C PRO A 189 -10.65 -6.98 7.93
N ASP A 190 -11.57 -7.84 7.52
CA ASP A 190 -12.43 -8.54 8.45
C ASP A 190 -11.58 -9.57 9.19
N GLN A 191 -11.66 -9.43 10.47
CA GLN A 191 -11.16 -10.23 11.58
C GLN A 191 -10.85 -11.68 11.21
N ILE A 192 -9.56 -11.97 11.05
CA ILE A 192 -9.05 -13.34 11.17
C ILE A 192 -9.11 -13.67 12.67
N LYS A 193 -10.11 -14.46 13.06
CA LYS A 193 -10.10 -15.16 14.34
C LYS A 193 -8.88 -16.07 14.34
N MET A 194 -7.95 -15.80 15.23
CA MET A 194 -6.91 -16.74 15.61
C MET A 194 -7.60 -17.89 16.34
N GLU A 195 -7.67 -19.06 15.73
CA GLU A 195 -7.85 -20.30 16.46
C GLU A 195 -6.51 -20.63 17.12
N GLU A 196 -6.53 -20.61 18.42
CA GLU A 196 -5.46 -21.14 19.28
C GLU A 196 -5.32 -22.63 19.00
N VAL A 197 -4.15 -23.04 18.52
CA VAL A 197 -3.76 -24.44 18.47
C VAL A 197 -3.12 -24.77 19.81
N GLU A 198 -3.83 -25.52 20.62
CA GLU A 198 -3.31 -26.13 21.85
C GLU A 198 -2.16 -27.09 21.53
N GLU A 199 -1.04 -26.91 22.23
CA GLU A 199 0.05 -27.87 22.28
C GLU A 199 -0.43 -29.15 22.99
N GLY A 200 -0.51 -30.23 22.24
CA GLY A 200 -0.69 -31.57 22.77
C GLY A 200 0.54 -32.44 22.52
N ASN A 201 1.31 -32.63 23.58
CA ASN A 201 2.43 -33.57 23.69
C ASN A 201 1.94 -35.01 23.65
N GLY A 202 2.61 -35.92 22.92
CA GLY A 202 2.31 -37.35 22.99
C GLY A 202 3.11 -38.19 21.99
N LEU A 203 4.09 -38.86 22.55
CA LEU A 203 5.02 -39.84 21.98
C LEU A 203 4.35 -41.11 21.44
N ASP A 204 5.05 -41.72 20.51
CA ASP A 204 5.34 -43.12 20.26
C ASP A 204 4.61 -43.94 19.23
N SER A 205 5.49 -44.53 18.43
CA SER A 205 5.66 -45.88 17.88
C SER A 205 4.89 -46.34 16.65
N ASP A 206 5.74 -46.67 15.65
CA ASP A 206 5.80 -47.83 14.75
C ASP A 206 4.53 -48.60 14.40
N GLU A 207 4.25 -48.75 13.11
CA GLU A 207 4.43 -50.03 12.41
C GLU A 207 3.97 -49.96 10.93
N VAL A 208 4.69 -50.70 10.15
CA VAL A 208 4.64 -51.05 8.73
C VAL A 208 3.37 -51.85 8.42
N ASP A 209 2.69 -51.65 7.26
CA ASP A 209 2.61 -52.64 6.19
C ASP A 209 1.67 -52.28 5.03
N SER A 210 2.22 -52.49 3.87
CA SER A 210 1.76 -53.01 2.55
C SER A 210 0.33 -52.80 2.03
N ALA A 211 0.36 -52.26 0.81
CA ALA A 211 -0.29 -52.66 -0.43
C ALA A 211 -1.82 -52.91 -0.50
N THR A 212 -2.49 -52.15 -1.36
CA THR A 212 -3.12 -52.71 -2.57
C THR A 212 -3.63 -51.61 -3.50
N ALA A 213 -3.42 -51.84 -4.79
CA ALA A 213 -3.88 -51.05 -5.91
C ALA A 213 -5.41 -51.11 -6.05
N ALA A 214 -6.04 -49.99 -6.33
CA ALA A 214 -7.30 -49.94 -7.06
C ALA A 214 -7.38 -48.59 -7.80
N ASP A 215 -7.42 -48.72 -9.08
CA ASP A 215 -7.75 -47.81 -10.16
C ASP A 215 -9.05 -47.02 -9.86
N GLU A 216 -8.97 -45.70 -9.85
CA GLU A 216 -10.11 -44.85 -10.08
C GLU A 216 -9.66 -43.55 -10.75
N ASP A 217 -9.97 -43.48 -12.04
CA ASP A 217 -10.07 -42.32 -12.91
C ASP A 217 -10.81 -41.16 -12.16
N LYS A 218 -10.07 -40.21 -11.59
CA LYS A 218 -10.61 -38.95 -11.08
C LYS A 218 -10.04 -37.82 -11.91
N THR A 219 -10.87 -37.38 -12.88
CA THR A 219 -10.82 -36.07 -13.52
C THR A 219 -10.05 -35.09 -12.67
N GLN A 220 -8.82 -34.78 -13.09
CA GLN A 220 -8.02 -33.70 -12.50
C GLN A 220 -8.73 -32.38 -12.76
N LYS A 221 -9.52 -31.91 -11.76
CA LYS A 221 -9.86 -30.49 -11.66
C LYS A 221 -8.54 -29.75 -11.57
N GLU A 222 -8.18 -29.06 -12.64
CA GLU A 222 -7.04 -28.14 -12.65
C GLU A 222 -7.09 -27.24 -11.41
N ARG A 223 -6.19 -27.51 -10.47
CA ARG A 223 -6.05 -26.66 -9.27
C ARG A 223 -5.57 -25.31 -9.75
N LYS A 224 -6.40 -24.29 -9.60
CA LYS A 224 -6.00 -22.91 -9.89
C LYS A 224 -4.70 -22.61 -9.13
N PRO A 225 -3.66 -22.11 -9.81
CA PRO A 225 -2.40 -21.77 -9.14
C PRO A 225 -2.66 -20.79 -8.00
N SER A 226 -2.18 -21.10 -6.81
CA SER A 226 -2.31 -20.23 -5.63
C SER A 226 -1.10 -19.33 -5.53
N LEU A 227 -1.31 -18.06 -5.17
CA LEU A 227 -0.24 -17.13 -4.87
C LEU A 227 0.60 -17.67 -3.70
N ARG A 228 1.87 -18.02 -3.96
CA ARG A 228 2.78 -18.56 -2.93
C ARG A 228 3.39 -17.49 -2.06
N ILE A 229 3.55 -16.29 -2.60
CA ILE A 229 4.19 -15.16 -1.94
C ILE A 229 3.26 -13.97 -2.15
N ALA A 230 2.58 -13.53 -1.11
CA ALA A 230 1.82 -12.29 -1.14
C ALA A 230 2.01 -11.59 0.21
N THR A 231 2.79 -10.51 0.22
CA THR A 231 2.84 -9.66 1.39
C THR A 231 1.56 -8.83 1.51
N PRO A 232 1.21 -8.30 2.69
CA PRO A 232 0.04 -7.42 2.85
C PRO A 232 0.06 -6.20 1.92
N ASN A 233 1.22 -5.86 1.37
CA ASN A 233 1.43 -4.73 0.46
C ASN A 233 1.50 -5.13 -1.03
N ALA A 234 1.28 -6.40 -1.36
CA ALA A 234 1.27 -6.87 -2.75
C ALA A 234 0.15 -6.21 -3.56
N VAL A 235 0.47 -5.85 -4.80
CA VAL A 235 -0.51 -5.32 -5.76
C VAL A 235 -0.79 -6.39 -6.81
N VAL A 236 -2.00 -6.94 -6.79
CA VAL A 236 -2.41 -8.03 -7.68
C VAL A 236 -3.46 -7.53 -8.65
N LYS A 237 -3.27 -7.84 -9.95
CA LYS A 237 -4.26 -7.59 -11.01
C LYS A 237 -4.25 -8.73 -12.01
N ARG A 238 -5.41 -9.03 -12.57
CA ARG A 238 -5.59 -10.07 -13.56
C ARG A 238 -5.84 -9.47 -14.95
N LEU A 239 -5.14 -9.99 -15.94
CA LEU A 239 -5.39 -9.73 -17.35
C LEU A 239 -6.21 -10.91 -17.87
N LYS A 240 -7.47 -10.68 -18.26
CA LYS A 240 -8.37 -11.72 -18.75
C LYS A 240 -8.31 -11.83 -20.27
N PHE A 241 -8.36 -13.06 -20.78
CA PHE A 241 -8.50 -13.39 -22.20
C PHE A 241 -9.62 -14.42 -22.31
N GLY A 242 -10.86 -13.99 -22.49
CA GLY A 242 -12.02 -14.89 -22.37
C GLY A 242 -12.09 -15.52 -20.99
N ASP A 243 -12.14 -16.85 -20.93
CA ASP A 243 -12.19 -17.62 -19.67
C ASP A 243 -10.82 -17.80 -19.01
N ALA A 244 -9.73 -17.62 -19.78
CA ALA A 244 -8.36 -17.70 -19.28
C ALA A 244 -7.82 -16.32 -18.86
N GLY A 245 -6.63 -16.29 -18.28
CA GLY A 245 -5.99 -15.01 -17.93
C GLY A 245 -4.68 -15.19 -17.18
N VAL A 246 -3.88 -14.13 -17.22
CA VAL A 246 -2.62 -14.01 -16.49
C VAL A 246 -2.83 -13.11 -15.28
N THR A 247 -2.37 -13.56 -14.13
CA THR A 247 -2.38 -12.76 -12.90
C THR A 247 -1.00 -12.13 -12.72
N CYS A 248 -0.95 -10.80 -12.59
CA CYS A 248 0.30 -10.09 -12.30
C CYS A 248 0.31 -9.68 -10.82
N CYS A 249 1.36 -10.08 -10.11
CA CYS A 249 1.60 -9.79 -8.70
C CYS A 249 2.87 -8.96 -8.56
N LEU A 250 2.74 -7.71 -8.11
CA LEU A 250 3.87 -6.84 -7.79
C LEU A 250 4.10 -6.88 -6.28
N ASP A 251 5.21 -7.49 -5.86
CA ASP A 251 5.50 -7.71 -4.44
C ASP A 251 6.97 -7.45 -4.11
N HIS A 252 7.31 -7.51 -2.84
CA HIS A 252 8.64 -7.34 -2.29
C HIS A 252 9.33 -8.70 -2.19
N LEU A 253 10.26 -9.00 -3.11
CA LEU A 253 10.97 -10.29 -3.18
C LEU A 253 12.44 -10.19 -2.77
N GLY A 254 12.84 -9.03 -2.22
CA GLY A 254 14.23 -8.72 -1.85
C GLY A 254 15.07 -8.20 -3.02
N GLU A 255 16.15 -7.48 -2.69
CA GLU A 255 17.02 -6.82 -3.70
C GLU A 255 17.80 -7.82 -4.56
N GLU A 256 18.17 -8.96 -3.99
CA GLU A 256 18.90 -10.04 -4.66
C GLU A 256 17.96 -10.99 -5.45
N GLY A 257 16.65 -10.81 -5.32
CA GLY A 257 15.66 -11.61 -6.03
C GLY A 257 15.60 -11.28 -7.53
N PRO A 258 15.02 -12.19 -8.35
CA PRO A 258 14.86 -11.95 -9.77
C PRO A 258 13.97 -10.72 -10.02
N GLU A 259 14.19 -10.03 -11.14
CA GLU A 259 13.35 -8.88 -11.54
C GLU A 259 11.90 -9.30 -11.79
N CYS A 260 11.74 -10.47 -12.41
CA CYS A 260 10.45 -11.07 -12.75
C CYS A 260 10.58 -12.59 -12.76
N MET A 261 9.49 -13.27 -12.43
CA MET A 261 9.38 -14.73 -12.55
C MET A 261 7.94 -15.14 -12.78
N THR A 262 7.74 -16.30 -13.41
CA THR A 262 6.41 -16.83 -13.67
C THR A 262 6.24 -18.20 -13.01
N GLU A 263 5.07 -18.41 -12.42
CA GLU A 263 4.63 -19.69 -11.92
C GLU A 263 3.21 -19.97 -12.42
N GLY A 264 3.08 -20.93 -13.32
CA GLY A 264 1.82 -21.21 -14.01
C GLY A 264 1.29 -20.00 -14.79
N THR A 265 0.17 -19.44 -14.36
CA THR A 265 -0.44 -18.25 -14.95
C THR A 265 -0.22 -16.97 -14.12
N ILE A 266 0.71 -17.04 -13.15
CA ILE A 266 1.00 -15.89 -12.27
C ILE A 266 2.39 -15.35 -12.60
N ILE A 267 2.46 -14.06 -12.93
CA ILE A 267 3.69 -13.31 -13.16
C ILE A 267 3.97 -12.49 -11.89
N TYR A 268 5.12 -12.77 -11.26
CA TYR A 268 5.63 -12.01 -10.13
C TYR A 268 6.62 -10.96 -10.59
N ILE A 269 6.43 -9.72 -10.19
CA ILE A 269 7.33 -8.60 -10.47
C ILE A 269 7.88 -8.09 -9.14
N ASN A 270 9.21 -8.06 -9.03
CA ASN A 270 9.92 -7.68 -7.82
C ASN A 270 10.06 -6.17 -7.68
N ARG A 271 9.37 -5.59 -6.70
CA ARG A 271 9.42 -4.16 -6.37
C ARG A 271 10.74 -3.73 -5.72
N ASP A 272 11.49 -4.68 -5.13
CA ASP A 272 12.77 -4.39 -4.49
C ASP A 272 13.94 -4.38 -5.47
N HIS A 273 13.77 -4.94 -6.67
CA HIS A 273 14.81 -5.00 -7.66
C HIS A 273 15.31 -3.58 -8.04
N PRO A 274 16.65 -3.35 -8.13
CA PRO A 274 17.23 -2.02 -8.37
C PRO A 274 16.69 -1.32 -9.61
N LEU A 275 16.50 -2.07 -10.73
CA LEU A 275 15.91 -1.52 -11.95
C LEU A 275 14.47 -1.06 -11.73
N TYR A 276 13.65 -1.87 -11.06
CA TYR A 276 12.27 -1.48 -10.76
C TYR A 276 12.23 -0.20 -9.90
N LYS A 277 13.03 -0.12 -8.84
CA LYS A 277 13.15 1.08 -7.98
C LYS A 277 13.56 2.32 -8.78
N ARG A 278 14.48 2.17 -9.74
CA ARG A 278 14.93 3.27 -10.61
C ARG A 278 13.82 3.73 -11.54
N GLU A 279 13.21 2.81 -12.28
CA GLU A 279 12.21 3.12 -13.31
C GLU A 279 10.88 3.59 -12.70
N SER A 280 10.52 3.13 -11.49
CA SER A 280 9.32 3.56 -10.78
C SER A 280 9.29 5.06 -10.42
N LYS A 281 10.43 5.77 -10.50
CA LYS A 281 10.50 7.21 -10.21
C LYS A 281 9.74 8.06 -11.23
N LYS A 282 9.74 7.66 -12.51
CA LYS A 282 9.07 8.35 -13.62
C LYS A 282 7.88 7.51 -14.08
N ARG A 283 6.72 8.14 -14.30
CA ARG A 283 5.48 7.44 -14.65
C ARG A 283 5.61 6.59 -15.91
N GLU A 284 6.07 7.19 -17.01
CA GLU A 284 6.16 6.51 -18.31
C GLU A 284 7.20 5.36 -18.28
N ALA A 285 8.36 5.60 -17.66
CA ALA A 285 9.37 4.57 -17.50
C ALA A 285 8.85 3.41 -16.64
N HIS A 286 8.07 3.69 -15.61
CA HIS A 286 7.46 2.68 -14.75
C HIS A 286 6.46 1.80 -15.52
N ILE A 287 5.58 2.43 -16.31
CA ILE A 287 4.59 1.72 -17.14
C ILE A 287 5.30 0.86 -18.18
N LEU A 288 6.31 1.42 -18.87
CA LEU A 288 7.11 0.70 -19.86
C LEU A 288 7.84 -0.49 -19.24
N ASN A 289 8.46 -0.30 -18.06
CA ASN A 289 9.17 -1.39 -17.37
C ASN A 289 8.22 -2.54 -16.99
N ILE A 290 7.05 -2.23 -16.42
CA ILE A 290 6.05 -3.25 -16.11
C ILE A 290 5.58 -3.96 -17.37
N ALA A 291 5.27 -3.23 -18.44
CA ALA A 291 4.84 -3.82 -19.71
C ALA A 291 5.94 -4.71 -20.33
N ARG A 292 7.22 -4.29 -20.24
CA ARG A 292 8.38 -5.07 -20.67
C ARG A 292 8.44 -6.42 -19.96
N LEU A 293 8.29 -6.42 -18.64
CA LEU A 293 8.33 -7.64 -17.83
C LEU A 293 7.14 -8.56 -18.15
N ILE A 294 5.94 -8.01 -18.26
CA ILE A 294 4.75 -8.79 -18.60
C ILE A 294 4.87 -9.39 -19.99
N THR A 295 5.29 -8.62 -21.00
CA THR A 295 5.45 -9.13 -22.37
C THR A 295 6.58 -10.16 -22.50
N GLN A 296 7.64 -10.04 -21.69
CA GLN A 296 8.70 -11.05 -21.58
C GLN A 296 8.12 -12.37 -21.14
N GLU A 297 7.42 -12.41 -20.01
CA GLU A 297 6.88 -13.64 -19.44
C GLU A 297 5.77 -14.25 -20.34
N VAL A 298 4.90 -13.41 -20.86
CA VAL A 298 3.86 -13.85 -21.83
C VAL A 298 4.49 -14.50 -23.09
N SER A 299 5.60 -13.94 -23.56
CA SER A 299 6.33 -14.51 -24.74
C SER A 299 6.97 -15.85 -24.43
N LEU A 300 7.41 -16.07 -23.17
CA LEU A 300 7.97 -17.33 -22.70
C LEU A 300 6.90 -18.40 -22.43
N MET A 301 5.72 -18.00 -21.94
CA MET A 301 4.61 -18.93 -21.67
C MET A 301 4.14 -19.73 -22.91
N LYS A 302 4.45 -19.26 -24.11
CA LYS A 302 4.06 -19.91 -25.36
C LYS A 302 5.17 -20.80 -25.93
N ASP A 303 6.03 -21.35 -25.13
CA ASP A 303 7.09 -22.30 -25.51
C ASP A 303 7.80 -21.92 -26.83
N PRO A 304 8.63 -20.86 -26.82
CA PRO A 304 9.33 -20.44 -28.03
C PRO A 304 10.37 -21.49 -28.42
N ALA A 305 10.46 -21.81 -29.73
CA ALA A 305 11.41 -22.80 -30.26
C ALA A 305 12.88 -22.44 -29.95
N ASN A 306 13.16 -21.15 -29.75
CA ASN A 306 14.48 -20.67 -29.36
C ASN A 306 14.36 -19.29 -28.69
N PRO A 307 15.41 -18.84 -27.95
CA PRO A 307 15.39 -17.54 -27.27
C PRO A 307 15.14 -16.35 -28.19
N ARG A 308 15.61 -16.39 -29.42
CA ARG A 308 15.44 -15.29 -30.39
C ARG A 308 13.96 -15.11 -30.77
N GLU A 309 13.22 -16.18 -30.84
CA GLU A 309 11.77 -16.11 -31.09
C GLU A 309 11.04 -15.43 -29.93
N ALA A 310 11.38 -15.76 -28.68
CA ALA A 310 10.82 -15.08 -27.51
C ALA A 310 11.09 -13.55 -27.54
N TYR A 311 12.33 -13.15 -27.86
CA TYR A 311 12.67 -11.73 -27.99
C TYR A 311 11.93 -11.03 -29.15
N ASN A 312 11.74 -11.70 -30.27
CA ASN A 312 11.00 -11.14 -31.40
C ASN A 312 9.51 -10.96 -31.03
N ARG A 313 8.91 -11.93 -30.32
CA ARG A 313 7.53 -11.84 -29.82
C ARG A 313 7.39 -10.70 -28.83
N GLN A 314 8.28 -10.60 -27.86
CA GLN A 314 8.30 -9.50 -26.88
C GLN A 314 8.44 -8.15 -27.56
N SER A 315 9.38 -8.01 -28.49
CA SER A 315 9.64 -6.78 -29.23
C SER A 315 8.42 -6.32 -30.03
N LYS A 316 7.72 -7.27 -30.69
CA LYS A 316 6.47 -7.01 -31.43
C LYS A 316 5.37 -6.51 -30.48
N LEU A 317 5.17 -7.22 -29.35
CA LEU A 317 4.15 -6.81 -28.37
C LEU A 317 4.45 -5.44 -27.74
N LEU A 318 5.71 -5.14 -27.41
CA LEU A 318 6.09 -3.85 -26.86
C LEU A 318 5.86 -2.72 -27.87
N ARG A 319 6.30 -2.91 -29.11
CA ARG A 319 6.07 -1.95 -30.17
C ARG A 319 4.57 -1.62 -30.27
N ASP A 320 3.72 -2.64 -30.38
CA ASP A 320 2.29 -2.47 -30.61
C ASP A 320 1.56 -1.92 -29.35
N ALA A 321 2.11 -2.17 -28.15
CA ALA A 321 1.60 -1.61 -26.90
C ALA A 321 1.92 -0.12 -26.70
N PHE A 322 2.97 0.39 -27.38
CA PHE A 322 3.45 1.77 -27.22
C PHE A 322 3.47 2.56 -28.56
N MET A 323 2.93 2.00 -29.63
CA MET A 323 2.67 2.79 -30.83
C MET A 323 1.64 3.87 -30.50
N GLU A 324 2.06 5.13 -30.65
CA GLU A 324 1.12 6.25 -30.72
C GLU A 324 0.25 6.04 -31.97
N ARG A 325 -1.05 5.97 -31.81
CA ARG A 325 -1.97 6.05 -32.94
C ARG A 325 -2.11 7.53 -33.23
N ASP A 326 -1.63 7.95 -34.37
CA ASP A 326 -2.06 9.21 -35.00
C ASP A 326 -3.58 9.08 -35.23
N ASP A 327 -4.38 9.66 -34.33
CA ASP A 327 -5.83 9.83 -34.49
C ASP A 327 -6.13 11.04 -35.36
#